data_06c7508b3d055dca40cf6a7619dc8535
#
_entry.id   06c7508b3d055dca40cf6a7619dc8535
#
_cell.length_a   1.000
_cell.length_b   1.000
_cell.length_c   1.000
_cell.angle_alpha   90.00
_cell.angle_beta   90.00
_cell.angle_gamma   90.00
#
_symmetry.space_group_name_H-M   'P 1'
#
loop_
_entity.id
_entity.type
_entity.pdbx_description
1 polymer ?
#
loop_
_entity_poly.entity_id
_entity_poly.type
_entity_poly.pdbx_seq_one_letter_code
_entity_poly.pdbx_strand_id
1 'polypeptide(L)'
;MSMKNPPHPGLSVRYDCLEPLGITVTQGAKILGVTRQALNNLVNCKAAISPEMAIRLDKAFGGGADTWLRLQAAYDLAQAEKYAGKIKVRRVA
;
A
#
# COMPACT_ATOMS: atom_id res chain seq x y z
N MET A 1 11.73 5.04 14.40
CA MET A 1 11.33 6.40 14.01
C MET A 1 10.43 6.33 12.79
N SER A 2 9.28 6.96 12.84
CA SER A 2 8.35 6.96 11.71
C SER A 2 8.76 7.98 10.66
N MET A 3 8.49 7.68 9.40
CA MET A 3 8.70 8.64 8.32
C MET A 3 7.65 9.74 8.42
N LYS A 4 8.08 10.98 8.21
CA LYS A 4 7.20 12.13 8.32
C LYS A 4 6.14 12.16 7.20
N ASN A 5 6.54 11.84 5.98
CA ASN A 5 5.65 11.82 4.82
C ASN A 5 5.92 10.57 3.97
N PRO A 6 5.55 9.39 4.49
CA PRO A 6 5.78 8.16 3.73
C PRO A 6 4.93 8.15 2.47
N PRO A 7 5.45 7.66 1.35
CA PRO A 7 4.68 7.54 0.13
C PRO A 7 3.62 6.44 0.26
N HIS A 8 2.56 6.54 -0.55
CA HIS A 8 1.57 5.48 -0.62
C HIS A 8 2.24 4.21 -1.17
N PRO A 9 2.04 3.04 -0.55
CA PRO A 9 2.71 1.81 -1.00
C PRO A 9 2.34 1.37 -2.41
N GLY A 10 1.22 1.83 -2.97
CA GLY A 10 0.88 1.62 -4.37
C GLY A 10 1.95 2.13 -5.32
N LEU A 11 2.68 3.17 -4.94
CA LEU A 11 3.79 3.67 -5.74
C LEU A 11 4.94 2.68 -5.77
N SER A 12 5.20 1.97 -4.68
CA SER A 12 6.21 0.91 -4.67
C SER A 12 5.80 -0.26 -5.57
N VAL A 13 4.52 -0.61 -5.58
CA VAL A 13 4.02 -1.62 -6.50
C VAL A 13 4.28 -1.20 -7.94
N ARG A 14 3.97 0.05 -8.26
CA ARG A 14 4.13 0.57 -9.61
C ARG A 14 5.60 0.67 -10.04
N TYR A 15 6.42 1.35 -9.24
CA TYR A 15 7.78 1.72 -9.65
C TYR A 15 8.83 0.69 -9.27
N ASP A 16 8.60 -0.14 -8.27
CA ASP A 16 9.57 -1.13 -7.82
C ASP A 16 9.25 -2.55 -8.27
N CYS A 17 7.96 -2.84 -8.56
CA CYS A 17 7.53 -4.18 -8.94
C CYS A 17 7.16 -4.29 -10.41
N LEU A 18 6.28 -3.43 -10.90
CA LEU A 18 5.77 -3.54 -12.27
C LEU A 18 6.71 -2.95 -13.32
N GLU A 19 7.09 -1.70 -13.18
CA GLU A 19 7.89 -0.99 -14.18
C GLU A 19 9.26 -1.62 -14.44
N PRO A 20 10.04 -2.01 -13.40
CA PRO A 20 11.35 -2.61 -13.65
C PRO A 20 11.30 -3.91 -14.46
N LEU A 21 10.19 -4.63 -14.37
CA LEU A 21 9.99 -5.89 -15.09
C LEU A 21 9.22 -5.73 -16.39
N GLY A 22 8.85 -4.48 -16.74
CA GLY A 22 8.07 -4.22 -17.94
C GLY A 22 6.66 -4.80 -17.88
N ILE A 23 6.10 -4.95 -16.68
CA ILE A 23 4.78 -5.55 -16.49
C ILE A 23 3.72 -4.45 -16.53
N THR A 24 2.70 -4.61 -17.39
CA THR A 24 1.58 -3.69 -17.43
C THR A 24 0.62 -3.97 -16.28
N VAL A 25 -0.29 -3.02 -16.00
CA VAL A 25 -1.31 -3.24 -14.95
C VAL A 25 -2.18 -4.46 -15.29
N THR A 26 -2.53 -4.65 -16.56
CA THR A 26 -3.31 -5.82 -16.98
C THR A 26 -2.57 -7.13 -16.71
N GLN A 27 -1.28 -7.18 -17.05
CA GLN A 27 -0.45 -8.36 -16.79
C GLN A 27 -0.26 -8.58 -15.30
N GLY A 28 0.00 -7.50 -14.55
CA GLY A 28 0.17 -7.57 -13.10
C GLY A 28 -1.07 -8.08 -12.40
N ALA A 29 -2.25 -7.66 -12.84
CA ALA A 29 -3.52 -8.16 -12.28
C ALA A 29 -3.65 -9.66 -12.46
N LYS A 30 -3.28 -10.18 -13.61
CA LYS A 30 -3.30 -11.63 -13.86
C LYS A 30 -2.30 -12.36 -12.97
N ILE A 31 -1.10 -11.82 -12.82
CA ILE A 31 -0.06 -12.41 -11.97
C ILE A 31 -0.54 -12.47 -10.52
N LEU A 32 -1.15 -11.39 -10.02
CA LEU A 32 -1.62 -11.29 -8.64
C LEU A 32 -2.97 -12.00 -8.41
N GLY A 33 -3.66 -12.38 -9.48
CA GLY A 33 -4.96 -13.02 -9.37
C GLY A 33 -6.06 -12.06 -8.91
N VAL A 34 -5.97 -10.79 -9.29
CA VAL A 34 -6.97 -9.76 -8.94
C VAL A 34 -7.50 -9.12 -10.22
N THR A 35 -8.55 -8.30 -10.09
CA THR A 35 -9.08 -7.58 -11.24
C THR A 35 -8.13 -6.45 -11.65
N ARG A 36 -8.17 -6.08 -12.93
CA ARG A 36 -7.42 -4.94 -13.43
C ARG A 36 -7.79 -3.68 -12.68
N GLN A 37 -9.09 -3.49 -12.39
CA GLN A 37 -9.58 -2.32 -11.67
C GLN A 37 -8.98 -2.25 -10.25
N ALA A 38 -8.91 -3.38 -9.55
CA ALA A 38 -8.34 -3.41 -8.21
C ALA A 38 -6.87 -3.01 -8.21
N LEU A 39 -6.07 -3.54 -9.14
CA LEU A 39 -4.67 -3.18 -9.22
C LEU A 39 -4.49 -1.74 -9.70
N ASN A 40 -5.29 -1.31 -10.65
CA ASN A 40 -5.25 0.07 -11.15
C ASN A 40 -5.51 1.07 -10.01
N ASN A 41 -6.51 0.80 -9.17
CA ASN A 41 -6.80 1.65 -8.01
C ASN A 41 -5.62 1.69 -7.04
N LEU A 42 -4.97 0.56 -6.80
CA LEU A 42 -3.83 0.48 -5.89
C LEU A 42 -2.65 1.31 -6.41
N VAL A 43 -2.25 1.13 -7.67
CA VAL A 43 -1.09 1.84 -8.23
C VAL A 43 -1.35 3.33 -8.45
N ASN A 44 -2.61 3.73 -8.45
CA ASN A 44 -3.01 5.14 -8.51
C ASN A 44 -3.32 5.73 -7.12
N CYS A 45 -2.94 5.02 -6.07
CA CYS A 45 -3.10 5.46 -4.68
C CYS A 45 -4.56 5.69 -4.25
N LYS A 46 -5.50 5.00 -4.92
CA LYS A 46 -6.94 5.10 -4.62
C LYS A 46 -7.45 3.97 -3.75
N ALA A 47 -6.63 2.96 -3.50
CA ALA A 47 -6.98 1.82 -2.65
C ALA A 47 -5.80 1.48 -1.76
N ALA A 48 -6.11 0.92 -0.59
CA ALA A 48 -5.11 0.49 0.39
C ALA A 48 -4.70 -0.97 0.12
N ILE A 49 -3.53 -1.35 0.62
CA ILE A 49 -3.09 -2.74 0.61
C ILE A 49 -3.77 -3.46 1.78
N SER A 50 -4.63 -4.43 1.45
CA SER A 50 -5.26 -5.30 2.44
C SER A 50 -4.29 -6.43 2.83
N PRO A 51 -4.57 -7.17 3.93
CA PRO A 51 -3.76 -8.35 4.26
C PRO A 51 -3.68 -9.36 3.12
N GLU A 52 -4.79 -9.60 2.43
CA GLU A 52 -4.79 -10.53 1.30
C GLU A 52 -3.92 -10.01 0.15
N MET A 53 -4.04 -8.73 -0.19
CA MET A 53 -3.20 -8.13 -1.22
C MET A 53 -1.73 -8.20 -0.84
N ALA A 54 -1.40 -7.98 0.43
CA ALA A 54 -0.02 -8.07 0.92
C ALA A 54 0.55 -9.47 0.71
N ILE A 55 -0.24 -10.51 0.95
CA ILE A 55 0.16 -11.89 0.71
C ILE A 55 0.38 -12.12 -0.78
N ARG A 56 -0.50 -11.62 -1.63
CA ARG A 56 -0.38 -11.76 -3.09
C ARG A 56 0.88 -11.07 -3.61
N LEU A 57 1.16 -9.87 -3.12
CA LEU A 57 2.37 -9.12 -3.49
C LEU A 57 3.63 -9.86 -3.07
N ASP A 58 3.64 -10.39 -1.84
CA ASP A 58 4.77 -11.17 -1.36
C ASP A 58 5.01 -12.41 -2.22
N LYS A 59 3.94 -13.14 -2.55
CA LYS A 59 4.06 -14.35 -3.39
C LYS A 59 4.57 -14.04 -4.79
N ALA A 60 4.17 -12.92 -5.36
CA ALA A 60 4.53 -12.56 -6.73
C ALA A 60 5.88 -11.85 -6.83
N PHE A 61 6.15 -10.92 -5.92
CA PHE A 61 7.32 -10.03 -6.01
C PHE A 61 8.24 -10.10 -4.79
N GLY A 62 7.82 -10.72 -3.72
CA GLY A 62 8.60 -10.78 -2.48
C GLY A 62 8.42 -9.55 -1.61
N GLY A 63 9.33 -9.36 -0.69
CA GLY A 63 9.34 -8.21 0.22
C GLY A 63 8.71 -8.48 1.57
N GLY A 64 7.93 -9.55 1.70
CA GLY A 64 7.25 -9.89 2.94
C GLY A 64 5.87 -9.23 3.06
N ALA A 65 4.84 -10.01 3.36
CA ALA A 65 3.50 -9.49 3.53
C ALA A 65 3.42 -8.46 4.67
N ASP A 66 4.16 -8.71 5.76
CA ASP A 66 4.23 -7.79 6.89
C ASP A 66 4.85 -6.44 6.50
N THR A 67 5.86 -6.46 5.64
CA THR A 67 6.49 -5.22 5.15
C THR A 67 5.50 -4.40 4.35
N TRP A 68 4.74 -5.03 3.43
CA TRP A 68 3.72 -4.34 2.67
C TRP A 68 2.66 -3.70 3.57
N LEU A 69 2.22 -4.41 4.62
CA LEU A 69 1.24 -3.87 5.56
C LEU A 69 1.81 -2.75 6.43
N ARG A 70 3.09 -2.82 6.80
CA ARG A 70 3.75 -1.74 7.55
C ARG A 70 3.82 -0.46 6.73
N LEU A 71 4.12 -0.58 5.43
CA LEU A 71 4.15 0.57 4.54
C LEU A 71 2.77 1.23 4.46
N GLN A 72 1.72 0.42 4.36
CA GLN A 72 0.35 0.94 4.34
C GLN A 72 -0.01 1.61 5.66
N ALA A 73 0.32 0.97 6.78
CA ALA A 73 0.02 1.53 8.10
C ALA A 73 0.74 2.85 8.34
N ALA A 74 2.00 2.94 7.93
CA ALA A 74 2.78 4.17 8.07
C ALA A 74 2.15 5.31 7.26
N TYR A 75 1.73 5.01 6.03
CA TYR A 75 1.05 6.00 5.20
C TYR A 75 -0.27 6.44 5.83
N ASP A 76 -1.09 5.47 6.24
CA ASP A 76 -2.41 5.76 6.83
C ASP A 76 -2.29 6.60 8.10
N LEU A 77 -1.33 6.26 8.97
CA LEU A 77 -1.11 7.00 10.20
C LEU A 77 -0.65 8.44 9.91
N ALA A 78 0.26 8.61 8.95
CA ALA A 78 0.73 9.94 8.57
C ALA A 78 -0.41 10.80 8.03
N GLN A 79 -1.33 10.19 7.25
CA GLN A 79 -2.50 10.93 6.75
C GLN A 79 -3.42 11.32 7.91
N ALA A 80 -3.67 10.40 8.85
CA ALA A 80 -4.52 10.66 10.01
C ALA A 80 -3.94 11.73 10.93
N GLU A 81 -2.62 11.77 11.08
CA GLU A 81 -1.96 12.75 11.94
C GLU A 81 -2.15 14.19 11.46
N LYS A 82 -2.44 14.38 10.17
CA LYS A 82 -2.71 15.71 9.63
C LYS A 82 -3.96 16.35 10.25
N TYR A 83 -4.87 15.54 10.76
CA TYR A 83 -6.08 16.03 11.44
C TYR A 83 -6.19 15.52 12.89
N ALA A 84 -5.06 15.10 13.48
CA ALA A 84 -5.05 14.57 14.85
C ALA A 84 -5.64 15.56 15.87
N GLY A 85 -5.42 16.85 15.68
CA GLY A 85 -5.98 17.88 16.55
C GLY A 85 -7.50 17.96 16.54
N LYS A 86 -8.14 17.41 15.51
CA LYS A 86 -9.61 17.37 15.41
C LYS A 86 -10.20 16.15 16.11
N ILE A 87 -9.35 15.20 16.47
CA ILE A 87 -9.79 13.99 17.17
C ILE A 87 -9.85 14.31 18.66
N LYS A 88 -11.07 14.34 19.18
CA LYS A 88 -11.32 14.73 20.57
C LYS A 88 -11.46 13.50 21.44
N VAL A 89 -10.39 13.19 22.18
CA VAL A 89 -10.37 12.05 23.10
C VAL A 89 -9.87 12.53 24.45
N ARG A 90 -10.55 12.14 25.51
CA ARG A 90 -10.17 12.45 26.87
C ARG A 90 -9.16 11.42 27.36
N ARG A 91 -8.04 11.89 27.85
CA ARG A 91 -7.03 11.00 28.44
C ARG A 91 -7.49 10.52 29.82
N VAL A 92 -7.41 9.23 30.05
CA VAL A 92 -7.78 8.63 31.36
C VAL A 92 -6.61 7.99 32.08
N ALA A 93 -5.45 7.90 31.44
CA ALA A 93 -4.26 7.31 32.06
C ALA A 93 -2.99 8.06 31.68
#